data_b593a69c72cbe9b162a754e13ec6316e
#
_entry.id   b593a69c72cbe9b162a754e13ec6316e
#
_cell.length_a   1.000
_cell.length_b   1.000
_cell.length_c   1.000
_cell.angle_alpha   90.00
_cell.angle_beta   90.00
_cell.angle_gamma   90.00
#
_symmetry.space_group_name_H-M   'P 1'
#
loop_
_entity.id
_entity.type
_entity.pdbx_description
1 polymer ?
#
loop_
_entity_poly.entity_id
_entity_poly.type
_entity_poly.pdbx_seq_one_letter_code
_entity_poly.pdbx_strand_id
1 'polypeptide(L)'
;MYLQAVDSVIDQSSLCLGAQNIWHEATGAFTGEVSGAMLNDIGVSCVLIGHSERRHVVGETDALIARKMKTSILDGLQTVLCIGETLEEREAGNTLLVVLGQLQAGLEGITREQMQMVVIAYEPVWAIGTGKTASPKDAQSVHKEIRECICGLYDESIANTLRIQYGGSVKPENAA
;
A
#
# COMPACT_ATOMS: atom_id res chain seq x y z
N MET A 1 0.75 -18.21 1.29
CA MET A 1 1.08 -19.65 1.33
C MET A 1 2.34 -19.95 2.15
N TYR A 2 3.37 -19.12 2.11
CA TYR A 2 4.64 -19.37 2.81
C TYR A 2 4.82 -18.56 4.12
N LEU A 3 3.79 -17.87 4.61
CA LEU A 3 3.90 -16.96 5.76
C LEU A 3 4.48 -17.68 7.00
N GLN A 4 3.95 -18.83 7.39
CA GLN A 4 4.45 -19.59 8.54
C GLN A 4 5.90 -20.06 8.35
N ALA A 5 6.29 -20.47 7.12
CA ALA A 5 7.67 -20.88 6.84
C ALA A 5 8.63 -19.67 6.89
N VAL A 6 8.19 -18.49 6.45
CA VAL A 6 8.99 -17.26 6.56
C VAL A 6 9.09 -16.83 8.02
N ASP A 7 7.99 -16.85 8.77
CA ASP A 7 7.97 -16.51 10.19
C ASP A 7 9.01 -17.31 10.97
N SER A 8 9.06 -18.64 10.78
CA SER A 8 10.02 -19.49 11.45
C SER A 8 11.50 -19.21 11.11
N VAL A 9 11.75 -18.55 9.95
CA VAL A 9 13.11 -18.19 9.52
C VAL A 9 13.53 -16.81 10.03
N ILE A 10 12.58 -15.88 10.14
CA ILE A 10 12.85 -14.50 10.58
C ILE A 10 12.73 -14.34 12.11
N ASP A 11 12.35 -15.39 12.82
CA ASP A 11 12.21 -15.37 14.29
C ASP A 11 13.48 -14.78 14.94
N GLN A 12 13.28 -13.91 15.94
CA GLN A 12 14.32 -13.16 16.64
C GLN A 12 15.13 -12.17 15.76
N SER A 13 14.72 -11.91 14.53
CA SER A 13 15.30 -10.87 13.69
C SER A 13 14.54 -9.55 13.84
N SER A 14 15.06 -8.47 13.21
CA SER A 14 14.36 -7.18 13.09
C SER A 14 13.38 -7.11 11.92
N LEU A 15 13.17 -8.22 11.20
CA LEU A 15 12.27 -8.29 10.07
C LEU A 15 10.83 -8.46 10.53
N CYS A 16 9.91 -7.81 9.82
CA CYS A 16 8.48 -7.95 10.05
C CYS A 16 7.85 -8.85 9.00
N LEU A 17 6.96 -9.77 9.43
CA LEU A 17 6.21 -10.61 8.52
C LEU A 17 5.07 -9.82 7.90
N GLY A 18 5.03 -9.74 6.56
CA GLY A 18 4.00 -9.03 5.81
C GLY A 18 3.16 -9.95 4.93
N ALA A 19 1.83 -9.75 4.95
CA ALA A 19 0.92 -10.40 4.01
C ALA A 19 0.71 -9.53 2.76
N GLN A 20 0.42 -10.17 1.61
CA GLN A 20 0.24 -9.49 0.32
C GLN A 20 -1.22 -9.16 0.02
N ASN A 21 -2.15 -9.57 0.87
CA ASN A 21 -3.58 -9.29 0.77
C ASN A 21 -4.29 -9.64 2.09
N ILE A 22 -5.50 -9.09 2.25
CA ILE A 22 -6.45 -9.40 3.33
C ILE A 22 -7.87 -9.34 2.76
N TRP A 23 -8.79 -10.10 3.33
CA TRP A 23 -10.21 -9.91 3.10
C TRP A 23 -10.82 -8.99 4.17
N HIS A 24 -11.82 -8.21 3.78
CA HIS A 24 -12.41 -7.18 4.65
C HIS A 24 -13.49 -7.68 5.59
N GLU A 25 -13.87 -8.97 5.52
CA GLU A 25 -14.83 -9.59 6.42
C GLU A 25 -14.11 -10.56 7.35
N ALA A 26 -14.44 -10.49 8.64
CA ALA A 26 -13.80 -11.35 9.65
C ALA A 26 -14.16 -12.82 9.49
N THR A 27 -15.40 -13.11 9.08
CA THR A 27 -15.93 -14.47 8.89
C THR A 27 -16.93 -14.48 7.76
N GLY A 28 -17.13 -15.64 7.11
CA GLY A 28 -18.14 -15.79 6.05
C GLY A 28 -17.76 -16.82 5.02
N ALA A 29 -18.60 -16.95 3.98
CA ALA A 29 -18.41 -17.84 2.85
C ALA A 29 -17.56 -17.16 1.76
N PHE A 30 -16.29 -16.96 2.02
CA PHE A 30 -15.32 -16.28 1.14
C PHE A 30 -14.19 -17.25 0.77
N THR A 31 -14.52 -18.26 -0.02
CA THR A 31 -13.60 -19.33 -0.39
C THR A 31 -12.30 -18.78 -1.00
N GLY A 32 -11.17 -19.08 -0.37
CA GLY A 32 -9.82 -18.66 -0.81
C GLY A 32 -9.32 -17.35 -0.21
N GLU A 33 -10.19 -16.59 0.49
CA GLU A 33 -9.79 -15.36 1.16
C GLU A 33 -9.24 -15.60 2.57
N VAL A 34 -8.42 -14.67 3.06
CA VAL A 34 -7.78 -14.73 4.38
C VAL A 34 -8.18 -13.49 5.19
N SER A 35 -8.72 -13.70 6.39
CA SER A 35 -9.11 -12.61 7.28
C SER A 35 -7.94 -12.07 8.10
N GLY A 36 -8.09 -10.88 8.70
CA GLY A 36 -7.09 -10.31 9.60
C GLY A 36 -6.84 -11.17 10.84
N ALA A 37 -7.86 -11.81 11.39
CA ALA A 37 -7.69 -12.74 12.51
C ALA A 37 -6.77 -13.93 12.15
N MET A 38 -6.92 -14.50 10.94
CA MET A 38 -6.04 -15.57 10.46
C MET A 38 -4.60 -15.09 10.26
N LEU A 39 -4.42 -13.84 9.81
CA LEU A 39 -3.09 -13.24 9.65
C LEU A 39 -2.41 -12.99 11.01
N ASN A 40 -3.17 -12.46 11.97
CA ASN A 40 -2.67 -12.24 13.33
C ASN A 40 -2.27 -13.53 14.04
N ASP A 41 -3.04 -14.62 13.84
CA ASP A 41 -2.78 -15.93 14.43
C ASP A 41 -1.41 -16.52 14.01
N ILE A 42 -0.91 -16.15 12.86
CA ILE A 42 0.39 -16.57 12.33
C ILE A 42 1.48 -15.50 12.41
N GLY A 43 1.31 -14.47 13.24
CA GLY A 43 2.35 -13.48 13.51
C GLY A 43 2.53 -12.40 12.43
N VAL A 44 1.62 -12.28 11.47
CA VAL A 44 1.68 -11.19 10.48
C VAL A 44 1.49 -9.84 11.18
N SER A 45 2.37 -8.90 10.92
CA SER A 45 2.36 -7.56 11.51
C SER A 45 2.01 -6.45 10.51
N CYS A 46 2.11 -6.71 9.21
CA CYS A 46 1.74 -5.75 8.19
C CYS A 46 1.08 -6.41 6.98
N VAL A 47 0.34 -5.61 6.19
CA VAL A 47 -0.34 -6.10 4.99
C VAL A 47 -0.28 -5.08 3.85
N LEU A 48 -0.04 -5.56 2.62
CA LEU A 48 -0.15 -4.78 1.39
C LEU A 48 -1.60 -4.75 0.92
N ILE A 49 -2.10 -3.58 0.58
CA ILE A 49 -3.46 -3.38 0.08
C ILE A 49 -3.42 -2.49 -1.15
N GLY A 50 -4.17 -2.87 -2.20
CA GLY A 50 -4.28 -2.11 -3.43
C GLY A 50 -3.07 -2.18 -4.34
N HIS A 51 -2.23 -3.22 -4.21
CA HIS A 51 -1.12 -3.48 -5.14
C HIS A 51 -1.59 -3.45 -6.60
N SER A 52 -0.76 -2.97 -7.49
CA SER A 52 -1.10 -2.77 -8.91
C SER A 52 -1.67 -4.03 -9.58
N GLU A 53 -1.12 -5.21 -9.32
CA GLU A 53 -1.65 -6.48 -9.85
C GLU A 53 -3.06 -6.76 -9.33
N ARG A 54 -3.37 -6.43 -8.08
CA ARG A 54 -4.71 -6.63 -7.54
C ARG A 54 -5.72 -5.67 -8.15
N ARG A 55 -5.31 -4.44 -8.43
CA ARG A 55 -6.15 -3.46 -9.15
C ARG A 55 -6.40 -3.86 -10.61
N HIS A 56 -5.34 -4.15 -11.35
CA HIS A 56 -5.41 -4.29 -12.82
C HIS A 56 -5.62 -5.73 -13.30
N VAL A 57 -5.19 -6.76 -12.54
CA VAL A 57 -5.33 -8.17 -12.93
C VAL A 57 -6.52 -8.81 -12.22
N VAL A 58 -6.64 -8.60 -10.90
CA VAL A 58 -7.72 -9.18 -10.09
C VAL A 58 -8.99 -8.33 -10.15
N GLY A 59 -8.87 -7.02 -10.46
CA GLY A 59 -10.01 -6.10 -10.61
C GLY A 59 -10.51 -5.52 -9.29
N GLU A 60 -9.65 -5.36 -8.29
CA GLU A 60 -10.03 -4.71 -7.03
C GLU A 60 -10.33 -3.23 -7.24
N THR A 61 -11.52 -2.82 -6.86
CA THR A 61 -11.96 -1.41 -6.93
C THR A 61 -11.48 -0.61 -5.72
N ASP A 62 -11.40 0.71 -5.85
CA ASP A 62 -11.07 1.60 -4.73
C ASP A 62 -12.02 1.43 -3.54
N ALA A 63 -13.31 1.18 -3.78
CA ALA A 63 -14.28 0.90 -2.73
C ALA A 63 -13.97 -0.40 -1.96
N LEU A 64 -13.48 -1.45 -2.62
CA LEU A 64 -13.03 -2.67 -1.97
C LEU A 64 -11.75 -2.43 -1.18
N ILE A 65 -10.81 -1.69 -1.76
CA ILE A 65 -9.54 -1.32 -1.13
C ILE A 65 -9.79 -0.49 0.14
N ALA A 66 -10.69 0.50 0.11
CA ALA A 66 -11.07 1.27 1.29
C ALA A 66 -11.63 0.38 2.43
N ARG A 67 -12.45 -0.63 2.11
CA ARG A 67 -12.94 -1.59 3.11
C ARG A 67 -11.80 -2.42 3.71
N LYS A 68 -10.89 -2.91 2.87
CA LYS A 68 -9.71 -3.65 3.32
C LYS A 68 -8.80 -2.80 4.22
N MET A 69 -8.58 -1.53 3.87
CA MET A 69 -7.82 -0.57 4.68
C MET A 69 -8.43 -0.43 6.09
N LYS A 70 -9.74 -0.19 6.19
CA LYS A 70 -10.43 -0.07 7.48
C LYS A 70 -10.30 -1.33 8.32
N THR A 71 -10.57 -2.48 7.73
CA THR A 71 -10.51 -3.77 8.46
C THR A 71 -9.10 -4.08 8.94
N SER A 72 -8.08 -3.93 8.10
CA SER A 72 -6.70 -4.23 8.51
C SER A 72 -6.21 -3.35 9.65
N ILE A 73 -6.58 -2.07 9.65
CA ILE A 73 -6.26 -1.15 10.76
C ILE A 73 -7.01 -1.54 12.03
N LEU A 74 -8.29 -1.91 11.94
CA LEU A 74 -9.08 -2.37 13.09
C LEU A 74 -8.55 -3.69 13.67
N ASP A 75 -7.99 -4.55 12.82
CA ASP A 75 -7.34 -5.80 13.23
C ASP A 75 -5.91 -5.58 13.78
N GLY A 76 -5.45 -4.33 13.87
CA GLY A 76 -4.16 -3.96 14.44
C GLY A 76 -2.95 -4.17 13.52
N LEU A 77 -3.18 -4.39 12.22
CA LEU A 77 -2.11 -4.57 11.24
C LEU A 77 -1.59 -3.23 10.71
N GLN A 78 -0.28 -3.06 10.62
CA GLN A 78 0.29 -1.98 9.83
C GLN A 78 -0.12 -2.15 8.37
N THR A 79 -0.71 -1.13 7.79
CA THR A 79 -1.34 -1.23 6.47
C THR A 79 -0.59 -0.40 5.44
N VAL A 80 -0.08 -1.06 4.41
CA VAL A 80 0.63 -0.43 3.30
C VAL A 80 -0.34 -0.26 2.14
N LEU A 81 -0.80 0.98 1.91
CA LEU A 81 -1.63 1.33 0.76
C LEU A 81 -0.76 1.55 -0.48
N CYS A 82 -0.93 0.69 -1.48
CA CYS A 82 -0.28 0.80 -2.78
C CYS A 82 -1.12 1.66 -3.71
N ILE A 83 -0.48 2.68 -4.29
CA ILE A 83 -1.08 3.63 -5.24
C ILE A 83 -0.11 3.89 -6.39
N GLY A 84 -0.63 4.11 -7.59
CA GLY A 84 0.22 4.41 -8.75
C GLY A 84 -0.54 4.37 -10.06
N GLU A 85 0.00 5.09 -11.03
CA GLU A 85 -0.54 5.22 -12.37
C GLU A 85 0.10 4.22 -13.35
N THR A 86 -0.66 3.85 -14.37
CA THR A 86 -0.20 3.09 -15.54
C THR A 86 0.60 3.99 -16.49
N LEU A 87 1.28 3.37 -17.48
CA LEU A 87 2.00 4.13 -18.51
C LEU A 87 1.04 5.01 -19.33
N GLU A 88 -0.11 4.49 -19.69
CA GLU A 88 -1.12 5.21 -20.46
C GLU A 88 -1.62 6.46 -19.71
N GLU A 89 -1.92 6.31 -18.42
CA GLU A 89 -2.35 7.43 -17.57
C GLU A 89 -1.24 8.49 -17.43
N ARG A 90 0.02 8.06 -17.31
CA ARG A 90 1.16 8.97 -17.26
C ARG A 90 1.36 9.72 -18.56
N GLU A 91 1.31 9.04 -19.70
CA GLU A 91 1.46 9.66 -21.03
C GLU A 91 0.29 10.63 -21.33
N ALA A 92 -0.88 10.35 -20.79
CA ALA A 92 -2.03 11.25 -20.85
C ALA A 92 -1.96 12.45 -19.87
N GLY A 93 -0.91 12.54 -19.03
CA GLY A 93 -0.75 13.60 -18.04
C GLY A 93 -1.62 13.45 -16.79
N ASN A 94 -2.21 12.27 -16.55
CA ASN A 94 -3.17 12.00 -15.48
C ASN A 94 -2.53 11.44 -14.20
N THR A 95 -1.21 11.41 -14.07
CA THR A 95 -0.48 10.84 -12.91
C THR A 95 -1.09 11.29 -11.58
N LEU A 96 -1.19 12.59 -11.35
CA LEU A 96 -1.68 13.10 -10.07
C LEU A 96 -3.19 12.85 -9.87
N LEU A 97 -3.98 12.92 -10.93
CA LEU A 97 -5.40 12.60 -10.86
C LEU A 97 -5.62 11.16 -10.37
N VAL A 98 -4.86 10.21 -10.90
CA VAL A 98 -4.95 8.79 -10.54
C VAL A 98 -4.40 8.55 -9.13
N VAL A 99 -3.17 8.98 -8.87
CA VAL A 99 -2.48 8.72 -7.60
C VAL A 99 -3.22 9.35 -6.42
N LEU A 100 -3.63 10.61 -6.53
CA LEU A 100 -4.34 11.29 -5.45
C LEU A 100 -5.78 10.80 -5.32
N GLY A 101 -6.44 10.40 -6.41
CA GLY A 101 -7.74 9.74 -6.38
C GLY A 101 -7.70 8.42 -5.62
N GLN A 102 -6.75 7.55 -5.92
CA GLN A 102 -6.53 6.27 -5.21
C GLN A 102 -6.18 6.50 -3.73
N LEU A 103 -5.34 7.51 -3.43
CA LEU A 103 -4.98 7.89 -2.07
C LEU A 103 -6.22 8.30 -1.25
N GLN A 104 -7.01 9.23 -1.76
CA GLN A 104 -8.20 9.74 -1.10
C GLN A 104 -9.23 8.64 -0.88
N ALA A 105 -9.48 7.82 -1.89
CA ALA A 105 -10.40 6.70 -1.78
C ALA A 105 -9.94 5.66 -0.76
N GLY A 106 -8.65 5.29 -0.77
CA GLY A 106 -8.08 4.32 0.17
C GLY A 106 -8.08 4.80 1.62
N LEU A 107 -8.01 6.12 1.84
CA LEU A 107 -8.02 6.74 3.17
C LEU A 107 -9.42 7.18 3.62
N GLU A 108 -10.47 6.92 2.83
CA GLU A 108 -11.83 7.32 3.18
C GLU A 108 -12.26 6.77 4.55
N GLY A 109 -12.57 7.67 5.50
CA GLY A 109 -13.01 7.34 6.85
C GLY A 109 -11.92 6.75 7.76
N ILE A 110 -10.64 6.84 7.41
CA ILE A 110 -9.51 6.60 8.31
C ILE A 110 -9.32 7.84 9.17
N THR A 111 -9.29 7.65 10.49
CA THR A 111 -9.13 8.77 11.43
C THR A 111 -7.67 9.22 11.54
N ARG A 112 -7.47 10.40 12.12
CA ARG A 112 -6.15 10.95 12.42
C ARG A 112 -5.28 9.97 13.25
N GLU A 113 -5.87 9.37 14.27
CA GLU A 113 -5.18 8.44 15.17
C GLU A 113 -4.80 7.14 14.44
N GLN A 114 -5.62 6.71 13.50
CA GLN A 114 -5.39 5.51 12.70
C GLN A 114 -4.26 5.69 11.67
N MET A 115 -3.93 6.92 11.29
CA MET A 115 -2.86 7.20 10.33
C MET A 115 -1.48 6.71 10.79
N GLN A 116 -1.26 6.51 12.09
CA GLN A 116 -0.04 5.89 12.61
C GLN A 116 0.18 4.43 12.13
N MET A 117 -0.92 3.75 11.72
CA MET A 117 -0.89 2.39 11.20
C MET A 117 -0.72 2.36 9.66
N VAL A 118 -0.71 3.51 9.00
CA VAL A 118 -0.68 3.61 7.55
C VAL A 118 0.73 3.90 7.03
N VAL A 119 1.08 3.22 5.96
CA VAL A 119 2.23 3.52 5.10
C VAL A 119 1.70 3.66 3.68
N ILE A 120 2.23 4.60 2.91
CA ILE A 120 1.91 4.71 1.49
C ILE A 120 3.06 4.13 0.68
N ALA A 121 2.75 3.27 -0.30
CA ALA A 121 3.68 2.79 -1.30
C ALA A 121 3.30 3.38 -2.67
N TYR A 122 4.12 4.27 -3.20
CA TYR A 122 3.95 4.76 -4.56
C TYR A 122 4.57 3.77 -5.55
N GLU A 123 3.72 3.15 -6.36
CA GLU A 123 4.07 2.14 -7.34
C GLU A 123 3.81 2.67 -8.76
N PRO A 124 4.78 3.36 -9.41
CA PRO A 124 4.61 3.67 -10.83
C PRO A 124 4.52 2.37 -11.62
N VAL A 125 3.29 1.95 -12.01
CA VAL A 125 3.01 0.62 -12.59
C VAL A 125 3.87 0.36 -13.84
N TRP A 126 4.14 1.41 -14.61
CA TRP A 126 5.01 1.38 -15.77
C TRP A 126 6.49 1.09 -15.47
N ALA A 127 6.90 1.18 -14.20
CA ALA A 127 8.26 0.88 -13.72
C ALA A 127 8.34 -0.42 -12.90
N ILE A 128 7.31 -1.27 -12.94
CA ILE A 128 7.28 -2.56 -12.24
C ILE A 128 7.47 -3.69 -13.26
N GLY A 129 8.60 -4.39 -13.20
CA GLY A 129 8.86 -5.57 -14.06
C GLY A 129 9.00 -5.28 -15.56
N THR A 130 8.98 -4.04 -16.00
CA THR A 130 9.03 -3.63 -17.42
C THR A 130 10.44 -3.35 -17.93
N GLY A 131 11.43 -3.33 -17.05
CA GLY A 131 12.79 -2.86 -17.35
C GLY A 131 12.95 -1.33 -17.35
N LYS A 132 11.85 -0.57 -17.26
CA LYS A 132 11.88 0.88 -17.03
C LYS A 132 12.00 1.16 -15.53
N THR A 133 12.65 2.28 -15.18
CA THR A 133 12.75 2.76 -13.80
C THR A 133 12.36 4.24 -13.77
N ALA A 134 11.62 4.64 -12.73
CA ALA A 134 11.42 6.06 -12.49
C ALA A 134 12.73 6.68 -12.01
N SER A 135 12.99 7.92 -12.41
CA SER A 135 14.10 8.66 -11.83
C SER A 135 13.79 9.05 -10.38
N PRO A 136 14.81 9.31 -9.53
CA PRO A 136 14.60 9.86 -8.19
C PRO A 136 13.76 11.14 -8.19
N LYS A 137 13.92 11.98 -9.23
CA LYS A 137 13.15 13.21 -9.40
C LYS A 137 11.68 12.95 -9.67
N ASP A 138 11.36 11.92 -10.50
CA ASP A 138 9.97 11.53 -10.77
C ASP A 138 9.30 11.05 -9.48
N ALA A 139 9.94 10.12 -8.76
CA ALA A 139 9.43 9.60 -7.49
C ALA A 139 9.24 10.71 -6.46
N GLN A 140 10.25 11.58 -6.28
CA GLN A 140 10.20 12.69 -5.33
C GLN A 140 9.09 13.69 -5.67
N SER A 141 8.85 13.97 -6.95
CA SER A 141 7.77 14.85 -7.38
C SER A 141 6.40 14.33 -6.93
N VAL A 142 6.12 13.04 -7.17
CA VAL A 142 4.85 12.43 -6.78
C VAL A 142 4.74 12.29 -5.26
N HIS A 143 5.83 11.90 -4.55
CA HIS A 143 5.84 11.82 -3.09
C HIS A 143 5.52 13.18 -2.44
N LYS A 144 5.99 14.28 -3.02
CA LYS A 144 5.68 15.64 -2.55
C LYS A 144 4.17 15.91 -2.63
N GLU A 145 3.55 15.64 -3.78
CA GLU A 145 2.11 15.83 -3.99
C GLU A 145 1.26 14.94 -3.07
N ILE A 146 1.67 13.67 -2.85
CA ILE A 146 1.04 12.80 -1.87
C ILE A 146 1.09 13.44 -0.48
N ARG A 147 2.24 13.97 -0.08
CA ARG A 147 2.43 14.60 1.24
C ARG A 147 1.60 15.87 1.39
N GLU A 148 1.52 16.69 0.35
CA GLU A 148 0.67 17.88 0.33
C GLU A 148 -0.82 17.52 0.42
N CYS A 149 -1.26 16.47 -0.27
CA CYS A 149 -2.62 15.94 -0.16
C CYS A 149 -2.94 15.47 1.26
N ILE A 150 -2.04 14.70 1.90
CA ILE A 150 -2.19 14.27 3.30
C ILE A 150 -2.26 15.46 4.26
N CYS A 151 -1.47 16.50 4.03
CA CYS A 151 -1.53 17.74 4.82
C CYS A 151 -2.93 18.38 4.72
N GLY A 152 -3.53 18.38 3.53
CA GLY A 152 -4.89 18.90 3.34
C GLY A 152 -5.99 18.03 3.92
N LEU A 153 -5.82 16.71 3.93
CA LEU A 153 -6.82 15.76 4.47
C LEU A 153 -6.79 15.69 6.00
N TYR A 154 -5.63 15.84 6.60
CA TYR A 154 -5.40 15.73 8.04
C TYR A 154 -4.72 16.99 8.59
N ASP A 155 -3.38 17.01 8.62
CA ASP A 155 -2.56 18.15 9.01
C ASP A 155 -1.07 17.95 8.69
N GLU A 156 -0.29 18.99 8.96
CA GLU A 156 1.15 19.02 8.70
C GLU A 156 1.93 17.99 9.54
N SER A 157 1.51 17.73 10.77
CA SER A 157 2.20 16.76 11.65
C SER A 157 2.10 15.34 11.09
N ILE A 158 0.91 14.92 10.65
CA ILE A 158 0.70 13.63 9.99
C ILE A 158 1.45 13.58 8.67
N ALA A 159 1.33 14.62 7.85
CA ALA A 159 2.02 14.71 6.57
C ALA A 159 3.54 14.56 6.71
N ASN A 160 4.16 15.13 7.74
CA ASN A 160 5.59 15.07 7.98
C ASN A 160 6.06 13.71 8.53
N THR A 161 5.24 13.01 9.30
CA THR A 161 5.59 11.74 9.95
C THR A 161 5.20 10.51 9.13
N LEU A 162 4.23 10.62 8.22
CA LEU A 162 3.78 9.53 7.37
C LEU A 162 4.94 8.98 6.52
N ARG A 163 5.12 7.67 6.55
CA ARG A 163 6.09 7.00 5.68
C ARG A 163 5.51 6.86 4.28
N ILE A 164 6.26 7.35 3.29
CA ILE A 164 5.99 7.15 1.87
C ILE A 164 7.16 6.37 1.29
N GLN A 165 6.89 5.21 0.71
CA GLN A 165 7.88 4.32 0.11
C GLN A 165 7.76 4.36 -1.42
N TYR A 166 8.88 4.20 -2.10
CA TYR A 166 8.90 3.95 -3.54
C TYR A 166 8.80 2.43 -3.77
N GLY A 167 7.77 2.01 -4.50
CA GLY A 167 7.44 0.61 -4.78
C GLY A 167 7.78 0.15 -6.21
N GLY A 168 8.44 0.98 -7.01
CA GLY A 168 8.93 0.57 -8.34
C GLY A 168 10.20 -0.27 -8.26
N SER A 169 10.75 -0.67 -9.42
CA SER A 169 11.96 -1.48 -9.51
C SER A 169 13.18 -0.75 -8.94
N VAL A 170 13.78 -1.33 -7.90
CA VAL A 170 15.01 -0.84 -7.28
C VAL A 170 16.12 -1.86 -7.49
N LYS A 171 17.30 -1.38 -7.88
CA LYS A 171 18.52 -2.16 -8.05
C LYS A 171 19.67 -1.45 -7.32
N PRO A 172 20.78 -2.12 -7.00
CA PRO A 172 21.94 -1.48 -6.37
C PRO A 172 22.41 -0.21 -7.10
N GLU A 173 22.27 -0.18 -8.43
CA GLU A 173 22.75 0.92 -9.27
C GLU A 173 21.83 2.16 -9.21
N ASN A 174 20.58 2.02 -8.79
CA ASN A 174 19.59 3.11 -8.73
C ASN A 174 19.03 3.38 -7.32
N ALA A 175 19.58 2.72 -6.30
CA ALA A 175 19.11 2.84 -4.91
C ALA A 175 19.73 4.02 -4.15
N ALA A 176 20.70 4.74 -4.75
CA ALA A 176 21.46 5.86 -4.14
C ALA A 176 20.85 7.22 -4.47
#